data_3c141595b80d1412dcf888d68527a442
#
_entry.id   3c141595b80d1412dcf888d68527a442
#
_cell.length_a   1.000
_cell.length_b   1.000
_cell.length_c   1.000
_cell.angle_alpha   90.00
_cell.angle_beta   90.00
_cell.angle_gamma   90.00
#
_symmetry.space_group_name_H-M   'P 1'
#
loop_
_entity.id
_entity.type
_entity.pdbx_description
1 polymer ?
#
loop_
_entity_poly.entity_id
_entity_poly.type
_entity_poly.pdbx_seq_one_letter_code
_entity_poly.pdbx_strand_id
1 'polypeptide(L)'
;LEPDTISITYVLTQPACGASDGSILVTPSGGGGDANPPNNYSYSWVDLGIGPGVIGTTSLLDNIGSGLYEVTVTDDSSCVGSESINISDVSGPLVEDSTVDVTCNNDTDGKIFLTVTTQPAGNIYGIDWDIDNFIGSVPDDLDGLQDSLIETELPPGVYFVRITDSTNGCVTLHSDTV
;
A
#
# COMPACT_ATOMS: atom_id res chain seq x y z
N LEU A 1 33.58 23.35 -22.59
CA LEU A 1 33.08 22.72 -21.39
C LEU A 1 31.72 22.15 -21.76
N GLU A 2 31.53 20.83 -21.67
CA GLU A 2 30.20 20.24 -21.74
C GLU A 2 29.39 20.78 -20.56
N PRO A 3 28.11 21.13 -20.75
CA PRO A 3 27.26 21.52 -19.65
C PRO A 3 27.11 20.33 -18.70
N ASP A 4 27.26 20.58 -17.41
CA ASP A 4 27.10 19.55 -16.38
C ASP A 4 25.66 19.02 -16.42
N THR A 5 25.52 17.71 -16.54
CA THR A 5 24.21 17.04 -16.56
C THR A 5 23.56 17.16 -15.18
N ILE A 6 22.25 17.45 -15.12
CA ILE A 6 21.48 17.34 -13.88
C ILE A 6 21.27 15.87 -13.57
N SER A 7 21.75 15.45 -12.40
CA SER A 7 21.50 14.13 -11.83
C SER A 7 20.41 14.23 -10.77
N ILE A 8 19.43 13.33 -10.79
CA ILE A 8 18.29 13.32 -9.88
C ILE A 8 18.35 12.08 -9.02
N THR A 9 18.43 12.25 -7.71
CA THR A 9 18.22 11.16 -6.73
C THR A 9 16.89 11.36 -6.03
N TYR A 10 16.29 10.28 -5.51
CA TYR A 10 14.98 10.39 -4.86
C TYR A 10 14.81 9.42 -3.69
N VAL A 11 13.87 9.76 -2.82
CA VAL A 11 13.37 8.91 -1.73
C VAL A 11 11.86 8.77 -1.89
N LEU A 12 11.36 7.54 -1.68
CA LEU A 12 9.94 7.21 -1.80
C LEU A 12 9.33 6.92 -0.43
N THR A 13 8.08 7.37 -0.25
CA THR A 13 7.14 6.81 0.72
C THR A 13 6.01 6.17 -0.10
N GLN A 14 5.86 4.87 -0.01
CA GLN A 14 4.83 4.16 -0.77
C GLN A 14 3.46 4.40 -0.14
N PRO A 15 2.41 4.61 -0.96
CA PRO A 15 1.04 4.67 -0.46
C PRO A 15 0.62 3.30 0.05
N ALA A 16 -0.28 3.28 1.02
CA ALA A 16 -0.78 2.05 1.62
C ALA A 16 -2.26 1.85 1.31
N CYS A 17 -2.66 0.60 1.09
CA CYS A 17 -4.06 0.18 0.96
C CYS A 17 -4.83 0.91 -0.18
N GLY A 18 -4.17 1.26 -1.26
CA GLY A 18 -4.76 2.02 -2.37
C GLY A 18 -5.04 3.49 -2.04
N ALA A 19 -4.51 4.00 -0.93
CA ALA A 19 -4.64 5.41 -0.56
C ALA A 19 -3.78 6.33 -1.44
N SER A 20 -3.95 7.63 -1.26
CA SER A 20 -3.10 8.65 -1.88
C SER A 20 -2.27 9.36 -0.79
N ASP A 21 -1.55 8.59 0.01
CA ASP A 21 -0.69 9.05 1.11
C ASP A 21 0.81 8.86 0.82
N GLY A 22 1.14 8.46 -0.40
CA GLY A 22 2.51 8.33 -0.88
C GLY A 22 3.17 9.67 -1.16
N SER A 23 4.51 9.65 -1.24
CA SER A 23 5.29 10.82 -1.59
C SER A 23 6.59 10.48 -2.31
N ILE A 24 7.10 11.44 -3.10
CA ILE A 24 8.40 11.38 -3.78
C ILE A 24 9.16 12.66 -3.44
N LEU A 25 10.31 12.52 -2.79
CA LEU A 25 11.23 13.63 -2.57
C LEU A 25 12.43 13.49 -3.50
N VAL A 26 12.63 14.46 -4.38
CA VAL A 26 13.79 14.47 -5.28
C VAL A 26 14.87 15.45 -4.79
N THR A 27 16.12 15.03 -5.01
CA THR A 27 17.30 15.81 -4.70
C THR A 27 18.17 15.89 -5.97
N PRO A 28 18.06 16.99 -6.75
CA PRO A 28 18.89 17.19 -7.92
C PRO A 28 20.31 17.64 -7.54
N SER A 29 21.23 17.38 -8.44
CA SER A 29 22.63 17.84 -8.36
C SER A 29 23.20 18.05 -9.76
N GLY A 30 24.21 18.92 -9.89
CA GLY A 30 24.81 19.27 -11.19
C GLY A 30 24.07 20.42 -11.88
N GLY A 31 24.27 20.55 -13.18
CA GLY A 31 23.79 21.70 -13.97
C GLY A 31 24.85 22.77 -14.15
N GLY A 32 24.57 23.79 -14.98
CA GLY A 32 25.52 24.79 -15.44
C GLY A 32 25.66 26.04 -14.58
N GLY A 33 25.07 26.07 -13.39
CA GLY A 33 25.14 27.21 -12.46
C GLY A 33 26.44 27.24 -11.65
N ASP A 34 26.92 28.46 -11.28
CA ASP A 34 28.06 28.62 -10.39
C ASP A 34 27.80 27.88 -9.06
N ALA A 35 28.78 27.08 -8.63
CA ALA A 35 28.71 26.18 -7.47
C ALA A 35 28.64 26.88 -6.10
N ASN A 36 27.94 28.01 -5.99
CA ASN A 36 27.80 28.73 -4.73
C ASN A 36 26.54 29.61 -4.64
N PRO A 37 25.73 29.36 -3.65
CA PRO A 37 24.97 28.22 -3.12
C PRO A 37 23.52 28.23 -3.58
N PRO A 38 22.78 27.23 -3.30
CA PRO A 38 22.45 26.06 -4.08
C PRO A 38 21.78 26.47 -5.40
N ASN A 39 22.11 25.80 -6.50
CA ASN A 39 21.42 25.96 -7.76
C ASN A 39 19.90 26.07 -7.51
N ASN A 40 19.29 27.15 -8.01
CA ASN A 40 17.85 27.32 -7.93
C ASN A 40 17.22 26.37 -8.98
N TYR A 41 16.79 25.20 -8.52
CA TYR A 41 16.07 24.28 -9.38
C TYR A 41 14.58 24.61 -9.38
N SER A 42 13.99 24.57 -10.55
CA SER A 42 12.54 24.55 -10.74
C SER A 42 12.11 23.14 -11.11
N TYR A 43 10.89 22.76 -10.73
CA TYR A 43 10.36 21.41 -10.85
C TYR A 43 9.04 21.43 -11.62
N SER A 44 8.81 20.40 -12.40
CA SER A 44 7.53 20.14 -13.06
C SER A 44 7.23 18.66 -12.98
N TRP A 45 6.17 18.31 -12.29
CA TRP A 45 5.72 16.93 -12.14
C TRP A 45 4.53 16.63 -13.04
N VAL A 46 4.52 15.44 -13.61
CA VAL A 46 3.44 14.90 -14.43
C VAL A 46 3.12 13.49 -13.98
N ASP A 47 1.83 13.16 -13.88
CA ASP A 47 1.37 11.78 -13.72
C ASP A 47 1.17 11.18 -15.13
N LEU A 48 2.00 10.23 -15.49
CA LEU A 48 1.99 9.59 -16.83
C LEU A 48 0.76 8.67 -17.04
N GLY A 49 0.06 8.29 -15.97
CA GLY A 49 -1.18 7.53 -16.05
C GLY A 49 -2.42 8.39 -16.32
N ILE A 50 -2.41 9.67 -15.92
CA ILE A 50 -3.55 10.58 -16.08
C ILE A 50 -3.40 11.46 -17.33
N GLY A 51 -2.17 11.83 -17.69
CA GLY A 51 -1.87 12.63 -18.87
C GLY A 51 -1.01 13.88 -18.59
N PRO A 52 -0.86 14.80 -19.55
CA PRO A 52 0.20 15.81 -19.57
C PRO A 52 -0.03 17.02 -18.67
N GLY A 53 -0.88 16.94 -17.67
CA GLY A 53 -1.10 18.04 -16.71
C GLY A 53 0.00 18.11 -15.64
N VAL A 54 0.48 19.33 -15.32
CA VAL A 54 1.40 19.56 -14.21
C VAL A 54 0.67 19.40 -12.89
N ILE A 55 1.14 18.48 -12.04
CA ILE A 55 0.55 18.16 -10.74
C ILE A 55 1.37 18.66 -9.54
N GLY A 56 2.60 19.12 -9.76
CA GLY A 56 3.46 19.66 -8.72
C GLY A 56 4.63 20.48 -9.28
N THR A 57 5.15 21.42 -8.48
CA THR A 57 6.24 22.35 -8.87
C THR A 57 7.31 22.51 -7.79
N THR A 58 7.37 21.58 -6.84
CA THR A 58 8.36 21.56 -5.75
C THR A 58 9.21 20.30 -5.79
N SER A 59 10.28 20.24 -5.02
CA SER A 59 11.12 19.03 -4.89
C SER A 59 10.37 17.86 -4.24
N LEU A 60 9.30 18.14 -3.49
CA LEU A 60 8.43 17.13 -2.89
C LEU A 60 7.11 17.07 -3.67
N LEU A 61 6.75 15.88 -4.10
CA LEU A 61 5.41 15.54 -4.56
C LEU A 61 4.79 14.63 -3.49
N ASP A 62 3.70 15.06 -2.87
CA ASP A 62 3.02 14.37 -1.78
C ASP A 62 1.54 14.14 -2.08
N ASN A 63 0.88 13.35 -1.22
CA ASN A 63 -0.52 12.96 -1.37
C ASN A 63 -0.82 12.31 -2.72
N ILE A 64 0.04 11.38 -3.13
CA ILE A 64 -0.07 10.64 -4.39
C ILE A 64 -0.34 9.16 -4.15
N GLY A 65 -1.10 8.56 -5.07
CA GLY A 65 -1.31 7.13 -5.13
C GLY A 65 -0.17 6.39 -5.84
N SER A 66 -0.34 5.08 -6.00
CA SER A 66 0.55 4.29 -6.86
C SER A 66 0.42 4.75 -8.33
N GLY A 67 1.54 4.75 -9.04
CA GLY A 67 1.56 5.21 -10.43
C GLY A 67 2.96 5.46 -10.96
N LEU A 68 3.03 5.92 -12.20
CA LEU A 68 4.27 6.32 -12.86
C LEU A 68 4.28 7.85 -12.97
N TYR A 69 5.23 8.48 -12.32
CA TYR A 69 5.39 9.93 -12.27
C TYR A 69 6.68 10.34 -12.98
N GLU A 70 6.66 11.47 -13.67
CA GLU A 70 7.85 12.07 -14.25
C GLU A 70 8.10 13.44 -13.62
N VAL A 71 9.34 13.67 -13.19
CA VAL A 71 9.82 14.98 -12.80
C VAL A 71 10.74 15.53 -13.85
N THR A 72 10.52 16.78 -14.24
CA THR A 72 11.46 17.59 -15.01
C THR A 72 12.05 18.64 -14.08
N VAL A 73 13.37 18.67 -13.99
CA VAL A 73 14.14 19.64 -13.19
C VAL A 73 14.89 20.56 -14.14
N THR A 74 14.78 21.85 -13.91
CA THR A 74 15.49 22.89 -14.70
C THR A 74 16.25 23.78 -13.74
N ASP A 75 17.54 24.03 -14.02
CA ASP A 75 18.36 24.95 -13.28
C ASP A 75 18.23 26.41 -13.78
N ASP A 76 18.90 27.34 -13.12
CA ASP A 76 18.93 28.77 -13.47
C ASP A 76 19.68 29.06 -14.76
N SER A 77 20.49 28.12 -15.26
CA SER A 77 21.17 28.19 -16.57
C SER A 77 20.35 27.56 -17.70
N SER A 78 19.12 27.11 -17.40
CA SER A 78 18.22 26.42 -18.34
C SER A 78 18.69 25.03 -18.75
N CYS A 79 19.58 24.38 -17.99
CA CYS A 79 19.85 22.96 -18.17
C CYS A 79 18.66 22.14 -17.63
N VAL A 80 18.32 21.08 -18.32
CA VAL A 80 17.15 20.23 -17.98
C VAL A 80 17.58 18.81 -17.72
N GLY A 81 17.05 18.22 -16.66
CA GLY A 81 17.11 16.79 -16.37
C GLY A 81 15.72 16.26 -16.12
N SER A 82 15.46 15.00 -16.44
CA SER A 82 14.19 14.35 -16.14
C SER A 82 14.41 12.94 -15.58
N GLU A 83 13.47 12.48 -14.75
CA GLU A 83 13.46 11.15 -14.15
C GLU A 83 12.03 10.62 -14.08
N SER A 84 11.84 9.37 -14.52
CA SER A 84 10.56 8.67 -14.41
C SER A 84 10.61 7.73 -13.22
N ILE A 85 9.69 7.90 -12.28
CA ILE A 85 9.68 7.23 -10.99
C ILE A 85 8.37 6.45 -10.85
N ASN A 86 8.48 5.13 -10.67
CA ASN A 86 7.33 4.30 -10.37
C ASN A 86 7.17 4.14 -8.86
N ILE A 87 5.99 4.46 -8.35
CA ILE A 87 5.60 4.23 -6.96
C ILE A 87 4.53 3.14 -6.91
N SER A 88 4.77 2.11 -6.10
CA SER A 88 3.87 0.99 -5.93
C SER A 88 3.07 1.13 -4.65
N ASP A 89 1.85 0.62 -4.66
CA ASP A 89 1.03 0.51 -3.46
C ASP A 89 1.54 -0.61 -2.54
N VAL A 90 1.45 -0.40 -1.24
CA VAL A 90 1.61 -1.46 -0.24
C VAL A 90 0.25 -2.10 -0.02
N SER A 91 0.07 -3.29 -0.57
CA SER A 91 -1.20 -4.02 -0.47
C SER A 91 -1.42 -4.61 0.92
N GLY A 92 -2.68 -4.88 1.25
CA GLY A 92 -3.06 -5.64 2.44
C GLY A 92 -2.62 -7.11 2.37
N PRO A 93 -2.80 -7.86 3.47
CA PRO A 93 -2.51 -9.28 3.52
C PRO A 93 -3.28 -10.06 2.45
N LEU A 94 -2.63 -11.03 1.81
CA LEU A 94 -3.29 -12.02 0.97
C LEU A 94 -3.78 -13.16 1.85
N VAL A 95 -5.00 -13.62 1.61
CA VAL A 95 -5.66 -14.68 2.36
C VAL A 95 -6.00 -15.82 1.41
N GLU A 96 -5.56 -17.01 1.76
CA GLU A 96 -5.98 -18.27 1.16
C GLU A 96 -6.65 -19.10 2.24
N ASP A 97 -7.69 -19.83 1.90
CA ASP A 97 -8.48 -20.65 2.81
C ASP A 97 -8.62 -22.09 2.36
N SER A 98 -9.01 -22.93 3.30
CA SER A 98 -9.59 -24.24 3.05
C SER A 98 -10.61 -24.57 4.13
N THR A 99 -11.75 -25.10 3.74
CA THR A 99 -12.86 -25.45 4.64
C THR A 99 -13.07 -26.95 4.75
N VAL A 100 -13.61 -27.39 5.87
CA VAL A 100 -14.18 -28.71 6.07
C VAL A 100 -15.64 -28.52 6.45
N ASP A 101 -16.53 -29.01 5.60
CA ASP A 101 -17.97 -28.95 5.86
C ASP A 101 -18.38 -29.83 7.05
N VAL A 102 -19.51 -29.49 7.65
CA VAL A 102 -20.12 -30.34 8.70
C VAL A 102 -20.48 -31.72 8.18
N THR A 103 -20.34 -32.72 9.03
CA THR A 103 -20.63 -34.13 8.67
C THR A 103 -22.10 -34.36 8.44
N CYS A 104 -22.96 -33.75 9.24
CA CYS A 104 -24.43 -33.82 9.12
C CYS A 104 -25.06 -32.46 9.38
N ASN A 105 -26.29 -32.26 8.86
CA ASN A 105 -27.04 -31.05 9.13
C ASN A 105 -27.30 -30.88 10.64
N ASN A 106 -26.96 -29.74 11.19
CA ASN A 106 -26.95 -29.37 12.62
C ASN A 106 -25.74 -29.89 13.43
N ASP A 107 -24.74 -30.49 12.82
CA ASP A 107 -23.47 -30.74 13.49
C ASP A 107 -22.67 -29.42 13.61
N THR A 108 -21.71 -29.42 14.52
CA THR A 108 -20.81 -28.32 14.77
C THR A 108 -19.35 -28.79 14.63
N ASP A 109 -19.07 -29.61 13.64
CA ASP A 109 -17.74 -30.15 13.39
C ASP A 109 -17.03 -29.54 12.19
N GLY A 110 -17.60 -28.46 11.64
CA GLY A 110 -17.01 -27.70 10.56
C GLY A 110 -15.72 -27.00 10.96
N LYS A 111 -14.87 -26.72 9.98
CA LYS A 111 -13.57 -26.04 10.22
C LYS A 111 -13.22 -25.13 9.07
N ILE A 112 -12.53 -24.04 9.41
CA ILE A 112 -11.91 -23.11 8.44
C ILE A 112 -10.44 -22.98 8.80
N PHE A 113 -9.59 -23.07 7.78
CA PHE A 113 -8.14 -22.89 7.88
C PHE A 113 -7.73 -21.73 7.00
N LEU A 114 -7.04 -20.75 7.53
CA LEU A 114 -6.52 -19.61 6.79
C LEU A 114 -5.00 -19.69 6.64
N THR A 115 -4.52 -19.26 5.50
CA THR A 115 -3.11 -18.96 5.26
C THR A 115 -2.98 -17.48 4.91
N VAL A 116 -2.28 -16.72 5.72
CA VAL A 116 -2.09 -15.28 5.53
C VAL A 116 -0.66 -15.01 5.05
N THR A 117 -0.56 -14.31 3.92
CA THR A 117 0.72 -13.83 3.38
C THR A 117 0.73 -12.30 3.40
N THR A 118 1.63 -11.73 4.19
CA THR A 118 1.80 -10.27 4.31
C THR A 118 2.74 -9.71 3.23
N GLN A 119 2.57 -8.44 2.88
CA GLN A 119 3.42 -7.70 1.95
C GLN A 119 3.96 -6.41 2.62
N PRO A 120 5.27 -6.29 2.92
CA PRO A 120 6.31 -7.32 2.76
C PRO A 120 6.11 -8.52 3.69
N ALA A 121 6.71 -9.66 3.31
CA ALA A 121 6.60 -10.89 4.07
C ALA A 121 7.17 -10.74 5.49
N GLY A 122 6.45 -11.31 6.48
CA GLY A 122 6.86 -11.28 7.88
C GLY A 122 6.27 -10.15 8.72
N ASN A 123 5.37 -9.32 8.17
CA ASN A 123 4.62 -8.36 8.96
C ASN A 123 3.75 -9.06 10.01
N ILE A 124 3.54 -8.37 11.13
CA ILE A 124 2.59 -8.81 12.16
C ILE A 124 1.19 -8.41 11.69
N TYR A 125 0.24 -9.32 11.85
CA TYR A 125 -1.17 -9.07 11.51
C TYR A 125 -2.08 -9.47 12.67
N GLY A 126 -3.22 -8.78 12.77
CA GLY A 126 -4.34 -9.16 13.63
C GLY A 126 -5.40 -9.92 12.82
N ILE A 127 -6.07 -10.86 13.46
CA ILE A 127 -7.20 -11.60 12.91
C ILE A 127 -8.41 -11.29 13.77
N ASP A 128 -9.55 -11.13 13.16
CA ASP A 128 -10.82 -10.83 13.82
C ASP A 128 -11.93 -11.54 13.01
N TRP A 129 -12.56 -12.54 13.61
CA TRP A 129 -13.64 -13.31 13.03
C TRP A 129 -15.00 -12.75 13.40
N ASP A 130 -15.96 -12.89 12.50
CA ASP A 130 -17.31 -12.39 12.66
C ASP A 130 -18.30 -13.26 11.89
N ILE A 131 -19.53 -13.34 12.36
CA ILE A 131 -20.63 -14.07 11.69
C ILE A 131 -21.63 -13.13 11.02
N ASP A 132 -21.59 -11.84 11.24
CA ASP A 132 -22.55 -10.86 10.75
C ASP A 132 -22.00 -9.85 9.72
N ASN A 133 -20.82 -10.14 9.14
CA ASN A 133 -20.12 -9.28 8.18
C ASN A 133 -19.76 -7.91 8.74
N PHE A 134 -19.37 -7.87 10.01
CA PHE A 134 -18.97 -6.65 10.72
C PHE A 134 -20.07 -5.56 10.74
N ILE A 135 -21.35 -5.99 10.68
CA ILE A 135 -22.51 -5.11 10.80
C ILE A 135 -22.78 -4.87 12.28
N GLY A 136 -22.00 -4.06 12.90
CA GLY A 136 -22.11 -3.72 14.32
C GLY A 136 -20.89 -2.98 14.80
N SER A 137 -20.97 -2.40 15.97
CA SER A 137 -19.87 -1.59 16.50
C SER A 137 -18.93 -2.38 17.42
N VAL A 138 -19.11 -3.68 17.54
CA VAL A 138 -18.29 -4.54 18.39
C VAL A 138 -17.86 -5.72 17.53
N PRO A 139 -16.56 -6.05 17.49
CA PRO A 139 -16.13 -7.34 16.95
C PRO A 139 -16.94 -8.43 17.66
N ASP A 140 -17.66 -9.22 16.90
CA ASP A 140 -18.43 -10.35 17.44
C ASP A 140 -17.44 -11.51 17.55
N ASP A 141 -16.61 -11.42 18.58
CA ASP A 141 -15.61 -12.44 18.90
C ASP A 141 -16.35 -13.75 19.23
N LEU A 142 -16.27 -14.71 18.32
CA LEU A 142 -16.96 -16.00 18.45
C LEU A 142 -16.64 -16.74 19.76
N ASP A 143 -15.50 -16.45 20.39
CA ASP A 143 -15.06 -17.20 21.55
C ASP A 143 -14.43 -16.36 22.69
N GLY A 144 -14.24 -15.04 22.50
CA GLY A 144 -13.59 -14.16 23.48
C GLY A 144 -12.09 -14.46 23.67
N LEU A 145 -11.48 -15.19 22.76
CA LEU A 145 -10.05 -15.51 22.72
C LEU A 145 -9.36 -14.73 21.61
N GLN A 146 -8.04 -14.72 21.63
CA GLN A 146 -7.28 -14.14 20.54
C GLN A 146 -7.47 -14.98 19.27
N ASP A 147 -8.07 -14.40 18.24
CA ASP A 147 -8.45 -15.08 17.02
C ASP A 147 -7.29 -15.80 16.36
N SER A 148 -7.58 -16.94 15.80
CA SER A 148 -6.59 -17.83 15.23
C SER A 148 -6.78 -17.99 13.70
N LEU A 149 -5.75 -18.54 13.04
CA LEU A 149 -5.83 -18.94 11.64
C LEU A 149 -6.69 -20.19 11.42
N ILE A 150 -7.17 -20.80 12.48
CA ILE A 150 -7.94 -22.04 12.43
C ILE A 150 -9.14 -21.89 13.34
N GLU A 151 -10.33 -21.92 12.75
CA GLU A 151 -11.59 -22.03 13.49
C GLU A 151 -12.13 -23.44 13.38
N THR A 152 -12.69 -23.96 14.48
CA THR A 152 -13.19 -25.33 14.62
C THR A 152 -14.51 -25.35 15.36
N GLU A 153 -15.21 -26.49 15.27
CA GLU A 153 -16.51 -26.68 15.92
C GLU A 153 -17.59 -25.74 15.38
N LEU A 154 -17.47 -25.38 14.09
CA LEU A 154 -18.36 -24.44 13.43
C LEU A 154 -19.65 -25.13 12.97
N PRO A 155 -20.84 -24.56 13.28
CA PRO A 155 -22.09 -24.95 12.61
C PRO A 155 -22.12 -24.51 11.15
N PRO A 156 -23.07 -25.03 10.34
CA PRO A 156 -23.27 -24.53 8.99
C PRO A 156 -23.55 -23.03 8.99
N GLY A 157 -22.79 -22.26 8.21
CA GLY A 157 -22.93 -20.82 8.16
C GLY A 157 -21.93 -20.14 7.23
N VAL A 158 -22.07 -18.81 7.10
CA VAL A 158 -21.08 -17.96 6.43
C VAL A 158 -20.32 -17.23 7.52
N TYR A 159 -19.01 -17.29 7.45
CA TYR A 159 -18.09 -16.70 8.41
C TYR A 159 -17.27 -15.61 7.72
N PHE A 160 -17.09 -14.51 8.39
CA PHE A 160 -16.32 -13.38 7.89
C PHE A 160 -15.07 -13.21 8.75
N VAL A 161 -13.96 -12.90 8.10
CA VAL A 161 -12.72 -12.62 8.79
C VAL A 161 -12.13 -11.30 8.30
N ARG A 162 -11.66 -10.50 9.23
CA ARG A 162 -10.90 -9.28 8.99
C ARG A 162 -9.45 -9.52 9.37
N ILE A 163 -8.56 -9.33 8.41
CA ILE A 163 -7.13 -9.44 8.67
C ILE A 163 -6.51 -8.06 8.49
N THR A 164 -5.88 -7.56 9.55
CA THR A 164 -5.28 -6.23 9.58
C THR A 164 -3.77 -6.37 9.69
N ASP A 165 -3.03 -5.83 8.70
CA ASP A 165 -1.58 -5.69 8.81
C ASP A 165 -1.25 -4.60 9.83
N SER A 166 -0.60 -4.98 10.94
CA SER A 166 -0.27 -4.06 12.03
C SER A 166 0.84 -3.07 11.68
N THR A 167 1.53 -3.27 10.55
CA THR A 167 2.65 -2.42 10.13
C THR A 167 2.17 -1.22 9.31
N ASN A 168 1.22 -1.44 8.40
CA ASN A 168 0.71 -0.42 7.48
C ASN A 168 -0.78 -0.10 7.69
N GLY A 169 -1.48 -0.88 8.53
CA GLY A 169 -2.90 -0.71 8.80
C GLY A 169 -3.82 -1.21 7.69
N CYS A 170 -3.29 -1.87 6.66
CA CYS A 170 -4.11 -2.40 5.57
C CYS A 170 -5.00 -3.55 6.05
N VAL A 171 -6.24 -3.53 5.59
CA VAL A 171 -7.26 -4.50 5.96
C VAL A 171 -7.65 -5.34 4.75
N THR A 172 -7.72 -6.65 4.93
CA THR A 172 -8.33 -7.59 4.00
C THR A 172 -9.54 -8.20 4.67
N LEU A 173 -10.69 -8.16 3.99
CA LEU A 173 -11.91 -8.87 4.39
C LEU A 173 -12.03 -10.13 3.55
N HIS A 174 -12.32 -11.26 4.19
CA HIS A 174 -12.50 -12.56 3.55
C HIS A 174 -13.72 -13.24 4.12
N SER A 175 -14.35 -14.15 3.38
CA SER A 175 -15.53 -14.87 3.85
C SER A 175 -15.53 -16.30 3.33
N ASP A 176 -15.90 -17.22 4.22
CA ASP A 176 -15.99 -18.64 3.95
C ASP A 176 -17.35 -19.22 4.35
N THR A 177 -17.68 -20.37 3.78
CA THR A 177 -18.91 -21.11 4.10
C THR A 177 -18.57 -22.51 4.58
N VAL A 178 -19.17 -22.88 5.69
CA VAL A 178 -19.15 -24.24 6.25
C VAL A 178 -20.51 -24.90 6.04
#